data_ac313b3e0299b47de4d4f2f901209c46
#
_entry.id   ac313b3e0299b47de4d4f2f901209c46
#
_cell.length_a   1.000
_cell.length_b   1.000
_cell.length_c   1.000
_cell.angle_alpha   90.00
_cell.angle_beta   90.00
_cell.angle_gamma   90.00
#
_symmetry.space_group_name_H-M   'P 1'
#
loop_
_entity.id
_entity.type
_entity.pdbx_description
1 polymer ?
#
loop_
_entity_poly.entity_id
_entity_poly.type
_entity_poly.pdbx_seq_one_letter_code
_entity_poly.pdbx_strand_id
1 'polypeptide(L)'
;LKRGLILILMALILSEVLASAGSDTKMTNSSFDMKGTITNVLSPSSIVIGRDAVNLDGVDASGLYRSTYVYLMEDLRSYYIGKDVLVKGNYTYFDLNGAYNSESINEMIQKEISDLLNGQNYGVVYGRYYGRSSGTYYTGY
;
A
#
# COMPACT_ATOMS: atom_id res chain seq x y z
N LEU A 1 -46.85 2.82 18.04
CA LEU A 1 -45.82 3.73 18.58
C LEU A 1 -44.45 3.07 18.80
N LYS A 2 -44.39 1.77 19.18
CA LYS A 2 -43.13 1.08 19.45
C LYS A 2 -42.28 0.76 18.17
N ARG A 3 -42.90 0.64 17.01
CA ARG A 3 -42.18 0.31 15.75
C ARG A 3 -41.49 1.51 15.10
N GLY A 4 -42.04 2.72 15.28
CA GLY A 4 -41.43 3.95 14.77
C GLY A 4 -40.17 4.38 15.54
N LEU A 5 -40.14 4.13 16.83
CA LEU A 5 -38.99 4.47 17.68
C LEU A 5 -37.76 3.61 17.38
N ILE A 6 -37.96 2.32 17.03
CA ILE A 6 -36.87 1.41 16.67
C ILE A 6 -36.25 1.78 15.32
N LEU A 7 -37.03 2.23 14.37
CA LEU A 7 -36.53 2.67 13.05
C LEU A 7 -35.73 3.97 13.15
N ILE A 8 -36.13 4.89 14.03
CA ILE A 8 -35.39 6.13 14.25
C ILE A 8 -34.06 5.84 14.98
N LEU A 9 -34.06 4.91 15.93
CA LEU A 9 -32.83 4.50 16.65
C LEU A 9 -31.85 3.79 15.72
N MET A 10 -32.34 2.93 14.80
CA MET A 10 -31.51 2.28 13.77
C MET A 10 -30.92 3.28 12.77
N ALA A 11 -31.67 4.32 12.39
CA ALA A 11 -31.17 5.38 11.51
C ALA A 11 -30.08 6.23 12.17
N LEU A 12 -30.17 6.47 13.47
CA LEU A 12 -29.14 7.18 14.26
C LEU A 12 -27.84 6.36 14.38
N ILE A 13 -27.96 5.05 14.57
CA ILE A 13 -26.78 4.17 14.67
C ILE A 13 -26.08 4.04 13.32
N LEU A 14 -26.80 4.03 12.19
CA LEU A 14 -26.20 4.00 10.87
C LEU A 14 -25.46 5.30 10.52
N SER A 15 -25.92 6.45 11.04
CA SER A 15 -25.25 7.73 10.77
C SER A 15 -23.92 7.89 11.51
N GLU A 16 -23.75 7.25 12.67
CA GLU A 16 -22.50 7.32 13.43
C GLU A 16 -21.43 6.36 12.88
N VAL A 17 -21.82 5.25 12.25
CA VAL A 17 -20.88 4.31 11.63
C VAL A 17 -20.28 4.88 10.34
N LEU A 18 -20.99 5.77 9.61
CA LEU A 18 -20.45 6.44 8.43
C LEU A 18 -19.49 7.60 8.78
N ALA A 19 -19.57 8.16 9.98
CA ALA A 19 -18.69 9.26 10.40
C ALA A 19 -17.32 8.78 10.93
N SER A 20 -17.14 7.48 11.18
CA SER A 20 -15.91 6.90 11.73
C SER A 20 -14.95 6.34 10.68
N ALA A 21 -15.30 6.32 9.41
CA ALA A 21 -14.39 6.08 8.31
C ALA A 21 -13.76 7.41 7.87
N GLY A 22 -13.04 8.07 8.78
CA GLY A 22 -12.16 9.18 8.47
C GLY A 22 -10.96 8.65 7.69
N SER A 23 -11.17 8.28 6.42
CA SER A 23 -10.07 8.21 5.48
C SER A 23 -9.54 9.64 5.33
N ASP A 24 -8.28 9.87 5.66
CA ASP A 24 -7.56 11.12 5.39
C ASP A 24 -7.43 11.35 3.88
N THR A 25 -8.56 11.45 3.20
CA THR A 25 -8.64 11.67 1.76
C THR A 25 -8.54 13.17 1.54
N LYS A 26 -7.39 13.64 1.10
CA LYS A 26 -7.23 15.04 0.68
C LYS A 26 -7.81 15.22 -0.72
N MET A 27 -8.95 15.91 -0.81
CA MET A 27 -9.38 16.49 -2.07
C MET A 27 -8.61 17.80 -2.27
N THR A 28 -7.75 17.87 -3.26
CA THR A 28 -7.05 19.10 -3.61
C THR A 28 -7.15 19.35 -5.11
N ASN A 29 -7.33 20.61 -5.47
CA ASN A 29 -7.15 21.10 -6.85
C ASN A 29 -5.66 21.23 -7.21
N SER A 30 -4.77 20.46 -6.56
CA SER A 30 -3.36 20.47 -6.88
C SER A 30 -3.13 19.74 -8.20
N SER A 31 -2.43 20.40 -9.11
CA SER A 31 -1.95 19.76 -10.34
C SER A 31 -0.99 18.64 -9.99
N PHE A 32 -1.27 17.45 -10.51
CA PHE A 32 -0.35 16.33 -10.49
C PHE A 32 0.52 16.39 -11.74
N ASP A 33 1.74 15.92 -11.61
CA ASP A 33 2.70 15.91 -12.73
C ASP A 33 2.38 14.78 -13.70
N MET A 34 1.84 13.67 -13.16
CA MET A 34 1.46 12.50 -13.94
C MET A 34 0.25 11.80 -13.32
N LYS A 35 -0.57 11.19 -14.17
CA LYS A 35 -1.65 10.29 -13.81
C LYS A 35 -1.62 9.07 -14.73
N GLY A 36 -1.79 7.88 -14.17
CA GLY A 36 -1.87 6.66 -14.97
C GLY A 36 -1.98 5.41 -14.13
N THR A 37 -1.89 4.27 -14.79
CA THR A 37 -1.96 2.95 -14.17
C THR A 37 -0.56 2.35 -14.06
N ILE A 38 -0.23 1.75 -12.91
CA ILE A 38 1.03 1.02 -12.73
C ILE A 38 1.01 -0.23 -13.61
N THR A 39 1.95 -0.32 -14.54
CA THR A 39 2.07 -1.43 -15.49
C THR A 39 3.17 -2.41 -15.10
N ASN A 40 4.15 -1.97 -14.32
CA ASN A 40 5.23 -2.83 -13.82
C ASN A 40 5.86 -2.27 -12.54
N VAL A 41 6.54 -3.14 -11.80
CA VAL A 41 7.42 -2.79 -10.66
C VAL A 41 8.81 -3.31 -11.01
N LEU A 42 9.75 -2.40 -11.23
CA LEU A 42 11.13 -2.71 -11.62
C LEU A 42 12.00 -3.04 -10.42
N SER A 43 11.83 -2.28 -9.34
CA SER A 43 12.48 -2.47 -8.04
C SER A 43 11.56 -1.91 -6.95
N PRO A 44 11.86 -2.11 -5.66
CA PRO A 44 11.07 -1.48 -4.59
C PRO A 44 11.01 0.05 -4.70
N SER A 45 12.04 0.68 -5.25
CA SER A 45 12.16 2.14 -5.45
C SER A 45 11.84 2.61 -6.87
N SER A 46 11.32 1.74 -7.77
CA SER A 46 11.04 2.14 -9.15
C SER A 46 9.85 1.37 -9.74
N ILE A 47 8.86 2.12 -10.20
CA ILE A 47 7.65 1.61 -10.85
C ILE A 47 7.52 2.15 -12.26
N VAL A 48 6.71 1.50 -13.09
CA VAL A 48 6.34 1.97 -14.43
C VAL A 48 4.87 2.35 -14.43
N ILE A 49 4.59 3.60 -14.81
CA ILE A 49 3.23 4.12 -14.98
C ILE A 49 3.02 4.31 -16.49
N GLY A 50 2.10 3.52 -17.06
CA GLY A 50 1.94 3.47 -18.50
C GLY A 50 3.21 2.96 -19.20
N ARG A 51 4.07 3.88 -19.68
CA ARG A 51 5.36 3.58 -20.31
C ARG A 51 6.54 4.27 -19.63
N ASP A 52 6.28 5.12 -18.66
CA ASP A 52 7.29 5.95 -18.01
C ASP A 52 7.73 5.33 -16.68
N ALA A 53 9.04 5.23 -16.49
CA ALA A 53 9.61 4.79 -15.22
C ALA A 53 9.62 5.96 -14.23
N VAL A 54 9.12 5.72 -13.03
CA VAL A 54 9.06 6.68 -11.93
C VAL A 54 9.86 6.14 -10.75
N ASN A 55 10.78 6.95 -10.24
CA ASN A 55 11.52 6.63 -9.04
C ASN A 55 10.72 7.06 -7.81
N LEU A 56 10.72 6.23 -6.80
CA LEU A 56 10.07 6.46 -5.52
C LEU A 56 11.12 6.93 -4.50
N ASP A 57 11.14 8.23 -4.21
CA ASP A 57 12.08 8.80 -3.24
C ASP A 57 11.84 8.26 -1.83
N GLY A 58 12.93 8.08 -1.09
CA GLY A 58 12.89 7.60 0.28
C GLY A 58 12.69 6.10 0.44
N VAL A 59 12.63 5.33 -0.65
CA VAL A 59 12.51 3.88 -0.61
C VAL A 59 13.90 3.25 -0.73
N ASP A 60 14.33 2.54 0.34
CA ASP A 60 15.62 1.85 0.42
C ASP A 60 15.46 0.41 0.90
N ALA A 61 15.75 -0.54 0.04
CA ALA A 61 15.71 -1.98 0.29
C ALA A 61 17.10 -2.62 0.41
N SER A 62 18.16 -1.83 0.50
CA SER A 62 19.56 -2.30 0.45
C SER A 62 19.93 -3.25 1.60
N GLY A 63 19.25 -3.17 2.74
CA GLY A 63 19.47 -4.03 3.90
C GLY A 63 18.74 -5.38 3.86
N LEU A 64 17.90 -5.65 2.85
CA LEU A 64 17.15 -6.89 2.77
C LEU A 64 18.03 -8.05 2.29
N TYR A 65 17.86 -9.23 2.91
CA TYR A 65 18.40 -10.47 2.36
C TYR A 65 17.78 -10.79 1.01
N ARG A 66 18.52 -11.49 0.16
CA ARG A 66 18.06 -11.83 -1.19
C ARG A 66 16.70 -12.52 -1.21
N SER A 67 16.44 -13.47 -0.32
CA SER A 67 15.15 -14.16 -0.22
C SER A 67 14.02 -13.22 0.14
N THR A 68 14.24 -12.34 1.11
CA THR A 68 13.28 -11.33 1.56
C THR A 68 13.01 -10.30 0.45
N TYR A 69 14.05 -9.88 -0.28
CA TYR A 69 13.91 -8.98 -1.43
C TYR A 69 13.05 -9.61 -2.54
N VAL A 70 13.28 -10.89 -2.87
CA VAL A 70 12.47 -11.59 -3.87
C VAL A 70 11.01 -11.68 -3.44
N TYR A 71 10.76 -12.01 -2.17
CA TYR A 71 9.43 -12.01 -1.58
C TYR A 71 8.76 -10.64 -1.71
N LEU A 72 9.44 -9.57 -1.29
CA LEU A 72 8.95 -8.20 -1.41
C LEU A 72 8.60 -7.86 -2.86
N MET A 73 9.45 -8.19 -3.82
CA MET A 73 9.19 -7.90 -5.24
C MET A 73 7.96 -8.63 -5.79
N GLU A 74 7.72 -9.86 -5.35
CA GLU A 74 6.50 -10.60 -5.73
C GLU A 74 5.26 -9.95 -5.14
N ASP A 75 5.34 -9.53 -3.88
CA ASP A 75 4.24 -8.88 -3.17
C ASP A 75 3.91 -7.52 -3.81
N LEU A 76 4.91 -6.66 -4.02
CA LEU A 76 4.74 -5.37 -4.66
C LEU A 76 4.13 -5.50 -6.07
N ARG A 77 4.58 -6.44 -6.88
CA ARG A 77 4.01 -6.68 -8.21
C ARG A 77 2.55 -7.14 -8.13
N SER A 78 2.27 -8.05 -7.21
CA SER A 78 0.91 -8.57 -7.01
C SER A 78 -0.07 -7.49 -6.56
N TYR A 79 0.38 -6.55 -5.73
CA TYR A 79 -0.47 -5.55 -5.12
C TYR A 79 -0.61 -4.28 -5.97
N TYR A 80 0.49 -3.77 -6.54
CA TYR A 80 0.50 -2.45 -7.19
C TYR A 80 0.21 -2.48 -8.68
N ILE A 81 0.55 -3.55 -9.43
CA ILE A 81 0.25 -3.62 -10.87
C ILE A 81 -1.26 -3.54 -11.10
N GLY A 82 -1.67 -2.67 -12.01
CA GLY A 82 -3.07 -2.41 -12.34
C GLY A 82 -3.75 -1.35 -11.48
N LYS A 83 -3.05 -0.76 -10.50
CA LYS A 83 -3.58 0.35 -9.68
C LYS A 83 -3.42 1.68 -10.40
N ASP A 84 -4.47 2.50 -10.33
CA ASP A 84 -4.43 3.87 -10.82
C ASP A 84 -3.79 4.78 -9.78
N VAL A 85 -2.90 5.66 -10.25
CA VAL A 85 -2.07 6.50 -9.38
C VAL A 85 -1.92 7.92 -9.92
N LEU A 86 -1.59 8.79 -8.99
CA LEU A 86 -1.25 10.21 -9.20
C LEU A 86 0.18 10.42 -8.72
N VAL A 87 0.99 11.13 -9.51
CA VAL A 87 2.38 11.46 -9.17
C VAL A 87 2.49 12.96 -8.95
N LYS A 88 3.17 13.35 -7.87
CA LYS A 88 3.51 14.74 -7.57
C LYS A 88 4.96 14.80 -7.11
N GLY A 89 5.82 15.41 -7.92
CA GLY A 89 7.27 15.32 -7.72
C GLY A 89 7.71 13.87 -7.78
N ASN A 90 8.40 13.42 -6.74
CA ASN A 90 8.90 12.05 -6.60
C ASN A 90 8.02 11.17 -5.70
N TYR A 91 6.80 11.61 -5.40
CA TYR A 91 5.85 10.88 -4.58
C TYR A 91 4.66 10.41 -5.41
N THR A 92 4.28 9.16 -5.20
CA THR A 92 3.17 8.51 -5.89
C THR A 92 2.06 8.20 -4.88
N TYR A 93 0.82 8.44 -5.29
CA TYR A 93 -0.38 8.25 -4.46
C TYR A 93 -1.40 7.43 -5.23
N PHE A 94 -2.25 6.65 -4.54
CA PHE A 94 -3.40 6.03 -5.20
C PHE A 94 -4.38 7.09 -5.69
N ASP A 95 -4.88 6.93 -6.92
CA ASP A 95 -5.97 7.74 -7.45
C ASP A 95 -7.31 7.18 -6.96
N LEU A 96 -7.97 7.94 -6.12
CA LEU A 96 -9.29 7.64 -5.58
C LEU A 96 -10.35 8.54 -6.25
N ASN A 97 -10.43 8.47 -7.59
CA ASN A 97 -11.32 9.32 -8.40
C ASN A 97 -11.05 10.83 -8.24
N GLY A 98 -9.77 11.20 -8.31
CA GLY A 98 -9.31 12.58 -8.17
C GLY A 98 -9.01 13.02 -6.72
N ALA A 99 -9.27 12.14 -5.75
CA ALA A 99 -8.77 12.25 -4.39
C ALA A 99 -7.53 11.36 -4.21
N TYR A 100 -6.76 11.58 -3.15
CA TYR A 100 -5.61 10.74 -2.81
C TYR A 100 -5.43 10.64 -1.30
N ASN A 101 -4.80 9.56 -0.86
CA ASN A 101 -4.46 9.37 0.55
C ASN A 101 -3.38 10.34 1.00
N SER A 102 -3.33 10.65 2.30
CA SER A 102 -2.25 11.42 2.90
C SER A 102 -0.91 10.67 2.85
N GLU A 103 -0.95 9.34 2.93
CA GLU A 103 0.21 8.46 2.84
C GLU A 103 0.50 8.12 1.38
N SER A 104 1.74 8.33 0.95
CA SER A 104 2.19 7.97 -0.40
C SER A 104 2.52 6.48 -0.50
N ILE A 105 2.53 5.97 -1.73
CA ILE A 105 3.02 4.61 -2.03
C ILE A 105 4.49 4.45 -1.59
N ASN A 106 5.30 5.51 -1.72
CA ASN A 106 6.68 5.53 -1.23
C ASN A 106 6.77 5.19 0.26
N GLU A 107 5.96 5.87 1.09
CA GLU A 107 5.91 5.65 2.53
C GLU A 107 5.39 4.26 2.88
N MET A 108 4.37 3.78 2.17
CA MET A 108 3.81 2.44 2.37
C MET A 108 4.85 1.36 2.08
N ILE A 109 5.58 1.45 0.97
CA ILE A 109 6.63 0.50 0.61
C ILE A 109 7.79 0.57 1.60
N GLN A 110 8.23 1.78 2.00
CA GLN A 110 9.32 1.93 2.96
C GLN A 110 8.96 1.36 4.34
N LYS A 111 7.71 1.51 4.76
CA LYS A 111 7.22 0.89 6.00
C LYS A 111 7.26 -0.64 5.91
N GLU A 112 6.81 -1.22 4.81
CA GLU A 112 6.89 -2.67 4.59
C GLU A 112 8.35 -3.17 4.62
N ILE A 113 9.27 -2.46 3.96
CA ILE A 113 10.70 -2.77 4.03
C ILE A 113 11.21 -2.71 5.46
N SER A 114 10.81 -1.71 6.24
CA SER A 114 11.22 -1.57 7.64
C SER A 114 10.72 -2.74 8.50
N ASP A 115 9.50 -3.20 8.27
CA ASP A 115 8.92 -4.34 8.96
C ASP A 115 9.66 -5.65 8.59
N LEU A 116 10.01 -5.82 7.31
CA LEU A 116 10.80 -6.95 6.83
C LEU A 116 12.23 -6.96 7.41
N LEU A 117 12.89 -5.79 7.47
CA LEU A 117 14.20 -5.64 8.10
C LEU A 117 14.15 -5.99 9.58
N ASN A 118 13.15 -5.53 10.30
CA ASN A 118 12.92 -5.89 11.69
C ASN A 118 12.73 -7.41 11.85
N GLY A 119 11.89 -8.01 11.00
CA GLY A 119 11.70 -9.47 10.98
C GLY A 119 13.00 -10.24 10.77
N GLN A 120 13.85 -9.82 9.83
CA GLN A 120 15.16 -10.44 9.58
C GLN A 120 16.06 -10.40 10.84
N ASN A 121 16.06 -9.28 11.56
CA ASN A 121 16.84 -9.10 12.78
C ASN A 121 16.38 -10.02 13.91
N TYR A 122 15.13 -10.48 13.88
CA TYR A 122 14.58 -11.47 14.82
C TYR A 122 14.61 -12.92 14.28
N GLY A 123 15.34 -13.18 13.19
CA GLY A 123 15.47 -14.51 12.62
C GLY A 123 14.26 -14.99 11.82
N VAL A 124 13.39 -14.08 11.41
CA VAL A 124 12.25 -14.40 10.53
C VAL A 124 12.73 -14.47 9.09
N VAL A 125 12.48 -15.59 8.43
CA VAL A 125 12.79 -15.78 7.00
C VAL A 125 11.50 -15.70 6.21
N TYR A 126 11.44 -14.74 5.28
CA TYR A 126 10.33 -14.60 4.35
C TYR A 126 10.65 -15.34 3.06
N GLY A 127 9.70 -16.15 2.57
CA GLY A 127 9.85 -16.87 1.31
C GLY A 127 8.62 -17.71 0.96
N ARG A 128 8.42 -17.93 -0.31
CA ARG A 128 7.46 -18.91 -0.80
C ARG A 128 8.18 -20.23 -1.00
N TYR A 129 7.74 -21.28 -0.31
CA TYR A 129 8.01 -22.63 -0.74
C TYR A 129 7.12 -22.97 -1.93
N TYR A 130 7.69 -23.54 -2.98
CA TYR A 130 6.95 -24.04 -4.13
C TYR A 130 5.77 -24.91 -3.68
N GLY A 131 4.54 -24.42 -3.88
CA GLY A 131 3.32 -25.18 -3.67
C GLY A 131 2.53 -24.92 -2.39
N ARG A 132 2.90 -23.95 -1.52
CA ARG A 132 2.07 -23.56 -0.34
C ARG A 132 2.04 -22.07 -0.14
N SER A 133 0.88 -21.57 0.32
CA SER A 133 0.63 -20.20 0.72
C SER A 133 1.69 -19.65 1.66
N SER A 134 2.01 -18.37 1.49
CA SER A 134 2.95 -17.60 2.31
C SER A 134 2.79 -17.92 3.80
N GLY A 135 3.84 -18.48 4.40
CA GLY A 135 3.93 -18.71 5.83
C GLY A 135 5.19 -18.05 6.38
N THR A 136 5.06 -17.43 7.53
CA THR A 136 6.21 -16.96 8.31
C THR A 136 6.83 -18.16 9.01
N TYR A 137 8.09 -18.45 8.76
CA TYR A 137 8.81 -19.52 9.44
C TYR A 137 9.72 -18.93 10.51
N TYR A 138 9.48 -19.32 11.75
CA TYR A 138 10.42 -19.03 12.83
C TYR A 138 11.45 -20.16 12.84
N THR A 139 12.72 -19.83 12.57
CA THR A 139 13.82 -20.73 12.90
C THR A 139 14.24 -20.41 14.35
N GLY A 140 13.68 -21.13 15.31
CA GLY A 140 14.19 -21.14 16.68
C GLY A 140 15.54 -21.86 16.69
N TYR A 141 16.57 -21.21 17.21
CA TYR A 141 17.79 -21.84 17.72
C TYR A 141 17.58 -22.14 19.19
#